data_c912c12ae4327c82b4c04f75d7b09272
#
_entry.id   c912c12ae4327c82b4c04f75d7b09272
#
_cell.length_a   1.000
_cell.length_b   1.000
_cell.length_c   1.000
_cell.angle_alpha   90.00
_cell.angle_beta   90.00
_cell.angle_gamma   90.00
#
_symmetry.space_group_name_H-M   'P 1'
#
loop_
_entity.id
_entity.type
_entity.pdbx_description
1 polymer ?
#
loop_
_entity_poly.entity_id
_entity_poly.type
_entity_poly.pdbx_seq_one_letter_code
_entity_poly.pdbx_strand_id
1 'polypeptide(L)'
;MRNYRTFDEFKADYFYEHPEEIDEFITIIFEEYAKDGDIKALLASLRTVSRVKGITAIAEETGLSRNGIQKALSENGNPYFESINAILHAIGFRLMPQRI
;
A
#
# COMPACT_ATOMS: atom_id res chain seq x y z
N MET A 1 15.66 17.06 13.65
CA MET A 1 15.92 15.72 13.09
C MET A 1 14.81 14.77 13.51
N ARG A 2 14.24 14.05 12.55
CA ARG A 2 13.20 13.06 12.84
C ARG A 2 13.83 11.78 13.34
N ASN A 3 13.14 11.13 14.29
CA ASN A 3 13.60 9.89 14.87
C ASN A 3 12.69 8.76 14.40
N TYR A 4 13.20 7.88 13.54
CA TYR A 4 12.42 6.82 12.94
C TYR A 4 12.60 5.52 13.71
N ARG A 5 11.49 4.84 13.99
CA ARG A 5 11.48 3.52 14.61
C ARG A 5 11.67 2.40 13.60
N THR A 6 11.14 2.59 12.37
CA THR A 6 11.15 1.58 11.33
C THR A 6 11.47 2.20 9.97
N PHE A 7 11.92 1.36 9.05
CA PHE A 7 12.12 1.76 7.67
C PHE A 7 10.80 2.16 7.01
N ASP A 8 9.71 1.48 7.37
CA ASP A 8 8.38 1.82 6.85
C ASP A 8 7.96 3.23 7.24
N GLU A 9 8.23 3.65 8.47
CA GLU A 9 7.95 5.02 8.91
C GLU A 9 8.76 6.04 8.13
N PHE A 10 10.02 5.73 7.88
CA PHE A 10 10.91 6.58 7.09
C PHE A 10 10.37 6.76 5.67
N LYS A 11 9.96 5.66 5.03
CA LYS A 11 9.40 5.71 3.68
C LYS A 11 8.09 6.49 3.63
N ALA A 12 7.21 6.30 4.61
CA ALA A 12 5.94 7.01 4.67
C ALA A 12 6.17 8.51 4.79
N ASP A 13 7.11 8.93 5.64
CA ASP A 13 7.47 10.35 5.77
C ASP A 13 7.99 10.91 4.46
N TYR A 14 8.83 10.15 3.74
CA TYR A 14 9.34 10.58 2.45
C TYR A 14 8.21 10.86 1.47
N PHE A 15 7.27 9.91 1.32
CA PHE A 15 6.16 10.07 0.37
C PHE A 15 5.14 11.11 0.82
N TYR A 16 5.01 11.31 2.12
CA TYR A 16 4.16 12.39 2.62
C TYR A 16 4.68 13.76 2.14
N GLU A 17 6.00 13.93 2.10
CA GLU A 17 6.64 15.15 1.60
C GLU A 17 6.74 15.19 0.07
N HIS A 18 6.66 14.03 -0.59
CA HIS A 18 6.78 13.89 -2.05
C HIS A 18 5.62 13.11 -2.64
N PRO A 19 4.38 13.58 -2.45
CA PRO A 19 3.21 12.83 -2.93
C PRO A 19 3.17 12.63 -4.43
N GLU A 20 3.86 13.48 -5.20
CA GLU A 20 3.95 13.37 -6.65
C GLU A 20 4.68 12.12 -7.10
N GLU A 21 5.44 11.47 -6.22
CA GLU A 21 6.20 10.27 -6.56
C GLU A 21 5.42 8.97 -6.29
N ILE A 22 4.26 9.06 -5.65
CA ILE A 22 3.48 7.87 -5.27
C ILE A 22 2.99 7.09 -6.49
N ASP A 23 2.50 7.79 -7.52
CA ASP A 23 1.97 7.12 -8.72
C ASP A 23 3.04 6.25 -9.38
N GLU A 24 4.23 6.80 -9.57
CA GLU A 24 5.35 6.05 -10.14
C GLU A 24 5.76 4.88 -9.25
N PHE A 25 5.81 5.12 -7.94
CA PHE A 25 6.15 4.08 -6.97
C PHE A 25 5.19 2.89 -7.06
N ILE A 26 3.89 3.16 -7.05
CA ILE A 26 2.86 2.10 -7.15
C ILE A 26 3.01 1.34 -8.47
N THR A 27 3.21 2.04 -9.57
CA THR A 27 3.40 1.41 -10.88
C THR A 27 4.60 0.47 -10.85
N ILE A 28 5.72 0.93 -10.31
CA ILE A 28 6.96 0.14 -10.25
C ILE A 28 6.78 -1.11 -9.40
N ILE A 29 6.16 -1.01 -8.23
CA ILE A 29 6.03 -2.17 -7.34
C ILE A 29 5.12 -3.24 -7.94
N PHE A 30 4.09 -2.84 -8.70
CA PHE A 30 3.24 -3.82 -9.38
C PHE A 30 3.97 -4.47 -10.56
N GLU A 31 4.78 -3.71 -11.29
CA GLU A 31 5.63 -4.27 -12.34
C GLU A 31 6.63 -5.28 -11.78
N GLU A 32 7.25 -4.96 -10.64
CA GLU A 32 8.17 -5.90 -9.98
C GLU A 32 7.44 -7.15 -9.51
N TYR A 33 6.27 -6.99 -8.91
CA TYR A 33 5.47 -8.14 -8.49
C TYR A 33 5.11 -9.04 -9.68
N ALA A 34 4.78 -8.45 -10.82
CA ALA A 34 4.46 -9.22 -12.02
C ALA A 34 5.64 -10.07 -12.49
N LYS A 35 6.87 -9.65 -12.19
CA LYS A 35 8.07 -10.38 -12.55
C LYS A 35 8.46 -11.47 -11.55
N ASP A 36 8.40 -11.15 -10.26
CA ASP A 36 8.97 -12.04 -9.24
C ASP A 36 7.93 -12.67 -8.29
N GLY A 37 6.68 -12.18 -8.30
CA GLY A 37 5.64 -12.70 -7.43
C GLY A 37 5.89 -12.46 -5.94
N ASP A 38 6.74 -11.52 -5.58
CA ASP A 38 7.09 -11.25 -4.19
C ASP A 38 5.95 -10.48 -3.50
N ILE A 39 5.01 -11.23 -2.93
CA ILE A 39 3.84 -10.65 -2.27
C ILE A 39 4.22 -9.84 -1.02
N LYS A 40 5.25 -10.24 -0.29
CA LYS A 40 5.67 -9.52 0.90
C LYS A 40 6.16 -8.11 0.57
N ALA A 41 6.93 -7.98 -0.50
CA ALA A 41 7.39 -6.67 -0.96
C ALA A 41 6.21 -5.81 -1.42
N LEU A 42 5.26 -6.39 -2.13
CA LEU A 42 4.06 -5.68 -2.58
C LEU A 42 3.25 -5.17 -1.38
N LEU A 43 2.99 -6.04 -0.40
CA LEU A 43 2.23 -5.65 0.79
C LEU A 43 2.96 -4.57 1.60
N ALA A 44 4.28 -4.66 1.72
CA ALA A 44 5.07 -3.63 2.42
C ALA A 44 4.93 -2.27 1.73
N SER A 45 4.96 -2.26 0.40
CA SER A 45 4.80 -1.03 -0.37
C SER A 45 3.40 -0.43 -0.25
N LEU A 46 2.37 -1.27 -0.29
CA LEU A 46 1.00 -0.82 -0.07
C LEU A 46 0.79 -0.29 1.34
N ARG A 47 1.45 -0.91 2.32
CA ARG A 47 1.41 -0.44 3.72
C ARG A 47 2.00 0.96 3.83
N THR A 48 3.12 1.21 3.16
CA THR A 48 3.76 2.53 3.13
C THR A 48 2.82 3.60 2.58
N VAL A 49 2.22 3.35 1.41
CA VAL A 49 1.32 4.31 0.77
C VAL A 49 0.05 4.51 1.60
N SER A 50 -0.45 3.44 2.22
CA SER A 50 -1.64 3.51 3.07
C SER A 50 -1.40 4.39 4.30
N ARG A 51 -0.19 4.38 4.85
CA ARG A 51 0.18 5.27 5.95
C ARG A 51 0.19 6.74 5.52
N VAL A 52 0.62 7.01 4.30
CA VAL A 52 0.61 8.38 3.76
C VAL A 52 -0.82 8.89 3.61
N LYS A 53 -1.71 8.08 3.03
CA LYS A 53 -3.13 8.41 2.89
C LYS A 53 -3.81 8.51 4.26
N GLY A 54 -3.42 7.68 5.19
CA GLY A 54 -4.02 7.57 6.51
C GLY A 54 -4.97 6.37 6.62
N ILE A 55 -4.69 5.50 7.58
CA ILE A 55 -5.47 4.26 7.77
C ILE A 55 -6.93 4.55 8.08
N THR A 56 -7.19 5.61 8.88
CA THR A 56 -8.56 6.00 9.21
C THR A 56 -9.35 6.40 7.96
N ALA A 57 -8.73 7.20 7.08
CA ALA A 57 -9.37 7.61 5.83
C ALA A 57 -9.69 6.42 4.94
N ILE A 58 -8.75 5.47 4.84
CA ILE A 58 -8.96 4.25 4.05
C ILE A 58 -10.09 3.41 4.65
N ALA A 59 -10.12 3.25 5.98
CA ALA A 59 -11.17 2.52 6.66
C ALA A 59 -12.55 3.12 6.38
N GLU A 60 -12.65 4.44 6.41
CA GLU A 60 -13.90 5.14 6.12
C GLU A 60 -14.37 4.92 4.69
N GLU A 61 -13.46 4.99 3.73
CA GLU A 61 -13.80 4.82 2.31
C GLU A 61 -14.14 3.38 1.95
N THR A 62 -13.45 2.40 2.56
CA THR A 62 -13.60 0.99 2.17
C THR A 62 -14.63 0.24 2.98
N GLY A 63 -14.99 0.73 4.15
CA GLY A 63 -15.82 -0.02 5.10
C GLY A 63 -15.05 -1.09 5.88
N LEU A 64 -13.74 -1.22 5.63
CA LEU A 64 -12.89 -2.14 6.38
C LEU A 64 -12.50 -1.51 7.72
N SER A 65 -12.25 -2.35 8.73
CA SER A 65 -11.76 -1.83 10.01
C SER A 65 -10.29 -1.45 9.89
N ARG A 66 -9.84 -0.54 10.76
CA ARG A 66 -8.41 -0.18 10.83
C ARG A 66 -7.55 -1.41 11.10
N ASN A 67 -7.96 -2.25 12.05
CA ASN A 67 -7.27 -3.50 12.35
C ASN A 67 -7.23 -4.43 11.15
N GLY A 68 -8.34 -4.53 10.42
CA GLY A 68 -8.42 -5.35 9.21
C GLY A 68 -7.43 -4.91 8.15
N ILE A 69 -7.32 -3.59 7.92
CA ILE A 69 -6.36 -3.04 6.96
C ILE A 69 -4.93 -3.31 7.41
N GLN A 70 -4.61 -3.05 8.65
CA GLN A 70 -3.27 -3.25 9.19
C GLN A 70 -2.86 -4.72 9.12
N LYS A 71 -3.78 -5.63 9.44
CA LYS A 71 -3.54 -7.07 9.38
C LYS A 71 -3.36 -7.54 7.93
N ALA A 72 -4.21 -7.06 7.02
CA ALA A 72 -4.13 -7.42 5.61
C ALA A 72 -2.78 -7.04 4.99
N LEU A 73 -2.25 -5.89 5.37
CA LEU A 73 -1.00 -5.36 4.82
C LEU A 73 0.23 -5.66 5.68
N SER A 74 0.07 -6.47 6.73
CA SER A 74 1.19 -6.82 7.60
C SER A 74 2.16 -7.77 6.90
N GLU A 75 3.35 -7.94 7.50
CA GLU A 75 4.39 -8.80 6.96
C GLU A 75 3.90 -10.23 6.69
N ASN A 76 3.04 -10.74 7.55
CA ASN A 76 2.47 -12.08 7.41
C ASN A 76 1.02 -12.04 6.92
N GLY A 77 0.60 -10.93 6.32
CA GLY A 77 -0.75 -10.76 5.83
C GLY A 77 -1.05 -11.69 4.67
N ASN A 78 -2.32 -12.10 4.59
CA ASN A 78 -2.83 -12.89 3.48
C ASN A 78 -4.21 -12.32 3.11
N PRO A 79 -4.23 -11.12 2.53
CA PRO A 79 -5.48 -10.41 2.27
C PRO A 79 -6.29 -11.06 1.15
N TYR A 80 -7.61 -10.93 1.26
CA TYR A 80 -8.48 -11.27 0.14
C TYR A 80 -8.27 -10.29 -1.01
N PHE A 81 -8.51 -10.78 -2.22
CA PHE A 81 -8.42 -9.94 -3.42
C PHE A 81 -9.31 -8.70 -3.30
N GLU A 82 -10.53 -8.86 -2.81
CA GLU A 82 -11.45 -7.73 -2.66
C GLU A 82 -10.93 -6.67 -1.69
N SER A 83 -10.21 -7.08 -0.65
CA SER A 83 -9.59 -6.13 0.29
C SER A 83 -8.48 -5.32 -0.38
N ILE A 84 -7.64 -5.99 -1.15
CA ILE A 84 -6.58 -5.31 -1.91
C ILE A 84 -7.20 -4.34 -2.92
N ASN A 85 -8.23 -4.78 -3.64
CA ASN A 85 -8.90 -3.93 -4.61
C ASN A 85 -9.50 -2.69 -3.95
N ALA A 86 -10.17 -2.86 -2.80
CA ALA A 86 -10.76 -1.74 -2.07
C ALA A 86 -9.70 -0.75 -1.58
N ILE A 87 -8.59 -1.26 -1.02
CA ILE A 87 -7.50 -0.42 -0.53
C ILE A 87 -6.88 0.38 -1.69
N LEU A 88 -6.61 -0.29 -2.81
CA LEU A 88 -6.07 0.39 -4.00
C LEU A 88 -7.01 1.47 -4.48
N HIS A 89 -8.31 1.19 -4.54
CA HIS A 89 -9.29 2.17 -4.96
C HIS A 89 -9.29 3.40 -4.03
N ALA A 90 -9.17 3.16 -2.73
CA ALA A 90 -9.12 4.25 -1.73
C ALA A 90 -7.89 5.14 -1.90
N ILE A 91 -6.77 4.61 -2.40
CA ILE A 91 -5.58 5.40 -2.66
C ILE A 91 -5.49 5.89 -4.12
N GLY A 92 -6.57 5.70 -4.90
CA GLY A 92 -6.69 6.29 -6.23
C GLY A 92 -6.30 5.41 -7.40
N PHE A 93 -6.24 4.08 -7.21
CA PHE A 93 -5.81 3.16 -8.25
C PHE A 93 -6.84 2.07 -8.50
N ARG A 94 -6.74 1.42 -9.66
CA ARG A 94 -7.54 0.24 -9.99
C ARG A 94 -6.64 -0.87 -10.48
N LEU A 95 -7.07 -2.10 -10.27
CA LEU A 95 -6.39 -3.25 -10.84
C LEU A 95 -6.92 -3.51 -12.25
N MET A 96 -6.01 -3.70 -13.19
CA MET A 96 -6.36 -3.96 -14.58
C MET A 96 -5.53 -5.16 -15.07
N PRO A 97 -6.17 -6.18 -15.65
CA PRO A 97 -5.41 -7.27 -16.25
C PRO A 97 -4.72 -6.78 -17.52
N GLN A 98 -3.55 -7.34 -17.77
CA GLN A 98 -2.77 -7.02 -18.97
C GLN A 98 -2.31 -8.33 -19.59
N ARG A 99 -2.43 -8.43 -20.91
CA ARG A 99 -1.95 -9.62 -21.63
C ARG A 99 -0.43 -9.71 -21.56
N ILE A 100 0.04 -10.89 -21.24
CA ILE A 100 1.49 -11.13 -21.17
C ILE A 100 2.12 -11.34 -22.55
#